data_e4e6d18031d21bc377b872a198fafc66
#
_entry.id   e4e6d18031d21bc377b872a198fafc66
#
_cell.length_a   1.000
_cell.length_b   1.000
_cell.length_c   1.000
_cell.angle_alpha   90.00
_cell.angle_beta   90.00
_cell.angle_gamma   90.00
#
_symmetry.space_group_name_H-M   'P 1'
#
loop_
_entity.id
_entity.type
_entity.pdbx_description
1 polymer ?
#
loop_
_entity_poly.entity_id
_entity_poly.type
_entity_poly.pdbx_seq_one_letter_code
_entity_poly.pdbx_strand_id
1 'polypeptide(L)'
;MEEINPWANQQTLDIQRLFSEFGIEPIDNIIGMLPEVPYFMKRGIVIGHRDYTPIAGCIRDGKPFHILTGFMPSGHPHLGHLMVMKEVVWHVQQGGNGFITIADREAHAVRDTSWEKCREYGREYLACLYALGFEGKTYFQSRNDLLKDLAFESSIRVNLSELQSIYGFSQETSLGHMMSVITQVADILYPQVESYPAPTVVPVGIDQDPHIRLTRGVAHKLRMFTVEDRGQYISVRSKNAPPAALDMVHNRYPRSKKYEGHVDIPGSACTEVSAVVREIEISFGGFGFFSPSSTYHLFIPGLQGGKMSSSIPESTISFTEPDEIVKKKVMAALTGGRATLAEQREQGGEPERCPLFLLNLFHLVDDDPQLEELRTKFRSGQLMCGQCKKETEERVLSFIHDMQEKMAAVEHLIEV
;
A
#
# COMPACT_ATOMS: atom_id res chain seq x y z
N MET A 1 -18.76 -15.06 7.47
CA MET A 1 -18.01 -14.20 6.53
C MET A 1 -16.55 -14.51 6.78
N GLU A 2 -15.81 -14.96 5.76
CA GLU A 2 -14.35 -15.05 5.89
C GLU A 2 -13.80 -13.63 5.94
N GLU A 3 -13.18 -13.28 7.04
CA GLU A 3 -12.56 -11.97 7.24
C GLU A 3 -11.24 -11.92 6.46
N ILE A 4 -10.92 -10.76 5.90
CA ILE A 4 -9.58 -10.53 5.34
C ILE A 4 -8.62 -10.44 6.53
N ASN A 5 -7.74 -11.43 6.66
CA ASN A 5 -6.75 -11.46 7.74
C ASN A 5 -5.38 -11.01 7.21
N PRO A 6 -4.83 -9.89 7.69
CA PRO A 6 -3.53 -9.36 7.24
C PRO A 6 -2.35 -10.34 7.42
N TRP A 7 -2.49 -11.30 8.31
CA TRP A 7 -1.42 -12.26 8.65
C TRP A 7 -1.65 -13.68 8.09
N ALA A 8 -2.78 -13.93 7.39
CA ALA A 8 -3.10 -15.23 6.83
C ALA A 8 -2.58 -15.37 5.37
N ASN A 9 -2.14 -16.59 5.01
CA ASN A 9 -1.83 -16.96 3.63
C ASN A 9 -3.13 -17.31 2.88
N GLN A 10 -3.81 -16.31 2.31
CA GLN A 10 -5.00 -16.57 1.49
C GLN A 10 -4.59 -17.01 0.08
N GLN A 11 -5.08 -18.17 -0.36
CA GLN A 11 -4.67 -18.79 -1.62
C GLN A 11 -5.48 -18.37 -2.86
N THR A 12 -6.68 -17.81 -2.70
CA THR A 12 -7.54 -17.36 -3.82
C THR A 12 -8.38 -16.17 -3.40
N LEU A 13 -8.14 -15.04 -4.05
CA LEU A 13 -8.96 -13.85 -3.89
C LEU A 13 -10.11 -13.89 -4.92
N ASP A 14 -11.33 -13.90 -4.44
CA ASP A 14 -12.49 -13.59 -5.29
C ASP A 14 -12.56 -12.06 -5.48
N ILE A 15 -12.02 -11.59 -6.61
CA ILE A 15 -11.95 -10.16 -6.95
C ILE A 15 -13.36 -9.54 -7.01
N GLN A 16 -14.36 -10.27 -7.48
CA GLN A 16 -15.74 -9.77 -7.53
C GLN A 16 -16.30 -9.54 -6.14
N ARG A 17 -15.99 -10.44 -5.21
CA ARG A 17 -16.38 -10.30 -3.81
C ARG A 17 -15.70 -9.09 -3.14
N LEU A 18 -14.44 -8.82 -3.47
CA LEU A 18 -13.72 -7.63 -2.95
C LEU A 18 -14.44 -6.33 -3.33
N PHE A 19 -14.88 -6.23 -4.55
CA PHE A 19 -15.60 -5.05 -5.02
C PHE A 19 -16.99 -4.94 -4.41
N SER A 20 -17.71 -6.04 -4.24
CA SER A 20 -19.09 -6.02 -3.76
C SER A 20 -19.22 -5.88 -2.23
N GLU A 21 -18.32 -6.49 -1.45
CA GLU A 21 -18.48 -6.60 0.01
C GLU A 21 -17.58 -5.63 0.79
N PHE A 22 -16.43 -5.23 0.24
CA PHE A 22 -15.43 -4.45 0.99
C PHE A 22 -15.38 -2.97 0.59
N GLY A 23 -16.19 -2.53 -0.38
CA GLY A 23 -16.21 -1.13 -0.83
C GLY A 23 -14.90 -0.71 -1.49
N ILE A 24 -14.22 -1.65 -2.15
CA ILE A 24 -13.09 -1.42 -3.03
C ILE A 24 -13.67 -1.19 -4.44
N GLU A 25 -13.22 -0.15 -5.11
CA GLU A 25 -13.63 0.17 -6.46
C GLU A 25 -12.61 -0.33 -7.49
N PRO A 26 -13.04 -0.80 -8.68
CA PRO A 26 -12.11 -1.17 -9.74
C PRO A 26 -11.21 0.01 -10.14
N ILE A 27 -9.92 -0.25 -10.37
CA ILE A 27 -8.98 0.78 -10.79
C ILE A 27 -9.35 1.40 -12.13
N ASP A 28 -10.03 0.67 -13.00
CA ASP A 28 -10.49 1.12 -14.32
C ASP A 28 -11.40 2.35 -14.25
N ASN A 29 -12.09 2.54 -13.12
CA ASN A 29 -12.95 3.70 -12.91
C ASN A 29 -12.16 5.02 -12.82
N ILE A 30 -10.87 4.96 -12.53
CA ILE A 30 -10.05 6.11 -12.17
C ILE A 30 -8.86 6.35 -13.11
N ILE A 31 -8.38 5.32 -13.82
CA ILE A 31 -7.18 5.43 -14.66
C ILE A 31 -7.30 6.50 -15.75
N GLY A 32 -8.51 6.78 -16.25
CA GLY A 32 -8.77 7.83 -17.22
C GLY A 32 -8.55 9.26 -16.70
N MET A 33 -8.41 9.45 -15.39
CA MET A 33 -8.09 10.73 -14.78
C MET A 33 -6.57 11.00 -14.69
N LEU A 34 -5.75 9.95 -14.84
CA LEU A 34 -4.29 10.06 -14.74
C LEU A 34 -3.71 10.58 -16.05
N PRO A 35 -2.77 11.56 -16.01
CA PRO A 35 -2.06 12.04 -17.19
C PRO A 35 -1.28 10.93 -17.91
N GLU A 36 -0.69 10.03 -17.12
CA GLU A 36 0.02 8.84 -17.58
C GLU A 36 -0.39 7.65 -16.73
N VAL A 37 -0.82 6.57 -17.38
CA VAL A 37 -1.20 5.33 -16.71
C VAL A 37 0.03 4.42 -16.60
N PRO A 38 0.49 4.05 -15.39
CA PRO A 38 1.65 3.19 -15.24
C PRO A 38 1.35 1.74 -15.68
N TYR A 39 2.41 1.02 -16.05
CA TYR A 39 2.28 -0.34 -16.57
C TYR A 39 1.54 -1.29 -15.63
N PHE A 40 1.73 -1.15 -14.32
CA PHE A 40 1.09 -2.04 -13.34
C PHE A 40 -0.43 -1.85 -13.23
N MET A 41 -0.95 -0.67 -13.56
CA MET A 41 -2.40 -0.45 -13.72
C MET A 41 -2.88 -0.97 -15.07
N LYS A 42 -2.16 -0.68 -16.18
CA LYS A 42 -2.49 -1.18 -17.53
C LYS A 42 -2.53 -2.71 -17.60
N ARG A 43 -1.62 -3.39 -16.90
CA ARG A 43 -1.53 -4.86 -16.88
C ARG A 43 -2.48 -5.52 -15.88
N GLY A 44 -3.31 -4.75 -15.14
CA GLY A 44 -4.22 -5.27 -14.14
C GLY A 44 -3.51 -5.90 -12.93
N ILE A 45 -2.30 -5.43 -12.60
CA ILE A 45 -1.57 -5.82 -11.38
C ILE A 45 -2.15 -5.06 -10.19
N VAL A 46 -2.32 -3.75 -10.31
CA VAL A 46 -3.16 -2.96 -9.42
C VAL A 46 -4.59 -3.08 -9.93
N ILE A 47 -5.46 -3.69 -9.13
CA ILE A 47 -6.82 -4.07 -9.53
C ILE A 47 -7.90 -3.15 -9.00
N GLY A 48 -7.64 -2.45 -7.91
CA GLY A 48 -8.66 -1.66 -7.25
C GLY A 48 -8.10 -0.54 -6.40
N HIS A 49 -9.01 0.30 -5.92
CA HIS A 49 -8.68 1.42 -5.05
C HIS A 49 -9.78 1.66 -4.01
N ARG A 50 -9.43 2.42 -2.98
CA ARG A 50 -10.38 3.02 -2.06
C ARG A 50 -10.15 4.53 -2.05
N ASP A 51 -11.16 5.26 -2.57
CA ASP A 51 -11.19 6.73 -2.55
C ASP A 51 -9.92 7.38 -3.18
N TYR A 52 -9.46 6.86 -4.32
CA TYR A 52 -8.25 7.34 -5.00
C TYR A 52 -8.50 8.63 -5.83
N THR A 53 -9.75 9.01 -6.06
CA THR A 53 -10.14 10.21 -6.83
C THR A 53 -9.40 11.50 -6.38
N PRO A 54 -9.25 11.80 -5.07
CA PRO A 54 -8.49 12.98 -4.63
C PRO A 54 -7.02 12.93 -5.05
N ILE A 55 -6.40 11.75 -5.03
CA ILE A 55 -5.00 11.55 -5.45
C ILE A 55 -4.86 11.75 -6.96
N ALA A 56 -5.70 11.09 -7.76
CA ALA A 56 -5.71 11.28 -9.21
C ALA A 56 -5.93 12.75 -9.60
N GLY A 57 -6.80 13.46 -8.86
CA GLY A 57 -6.98 14.90 -9.00
C GLY A 57 -5.73 15.70 -8.68
N CYS A 58 -5.01 15.35 -7.60
CA CYS A 58 -3.74 16.00 -7.25
C CYS A 58 -2.67 15.78 -8.32
N ILE A 59 -2.52 14.55 -8.80
CA ILE A 59 -1.57 14.21 -9.89
C ILE A 59 -1.88 15.02 -11.16
N ARG A 60 -3.15 15.04 -11.59
CA ARG A 60 -3.57 15.77 -12.79
C ARG A 60 -3.34 17.27 -12.66
N ASP A 61 -3.64 17.84 -11.51
CA ASP A 61 -3.65 19.29 -11.28
C ASP A 61 -2.31 19.81 -10.72
N GLY A 62 -1.29 18.95 -10.52
CA GLY A 62 0.00 19.30 -9.92
C GLY A 62 -0.14 19.79 -8.46
N LYS A 63 -1.12 19.27 -7.72
CA LYS A 63 -1.36 19.63 -6.32
C LYS A 63 -0.63 18.68 -5.37
N PRO A 64 -0.25 19.15 -4.16
CA PRO A 64 0.46 18.32 -3.22
C PRO A 64 -0.40 17.17 -2.68
N PHE A 65 0.22 16.01 -2.53
CA PHE A 65 -0.32 14.83 -1.86
C PHE A 65 0.81 14.03 -1.22
N HIS A 66 0.47 13.12 -0.32
CA HIS A 66 1.44 12.23 0.31
C HIS A 66 1.28 10.80 -0.19
N ILE A 67 2.38 10.09 -0.19
CA ILE A 67 2.40 8.64 -0.38
C ILE A 67 3.15 8.01 0.79
N LEU A 68 2.56 6.98 1.37
CA LEU A 68 3.19 6.18 2.42
C LEU A 68 3.00 4.70 2.17
N THR A 69 4.05 3.94 2.43
CA THR A 69 3.95 2.50 2.67
C THR A 69 4.90 2.07 3.77
N GLY A 70 4.65 0.88 4.33
CA GLY A 70 5.47 0.29 5.37
C GLY A 70 5.98 -1.09 5.01
N PHE A 71 7.17 -1.44 5.49
CA PHE A 71 7.75 -2.76 5.35
C PHE A 71 8.09 -3.33 6.72
N MET A 72 7.54 -4.50 7.02
CA MET A 72 7.87 -5.25 8.23
C MET A 72 9.18 -6.03 8.03
N PRO A 73 10.28 -5.67 8.72
CA PRO A 73 11.60 -6.26 8.52
C PRO A 73 11.72 -7.61 9.24
N SER A 74 10.92 -8.59 8.82
CA SER A 74 10.91 -9.95 9.36
C SER A 74 11.80 -10.93 8.58
N GLY A 75 12.48 -10.46 7.55
CA GLY A 75 13.41 -11.19 6.68
C GLY A 75 13.92 -10.28 5.56
N HIS A 76 14.77 -10.83 4.69
CA HIS A 76 15.33 -10.11 3.55
C HIS A 76 14.24 -9.62 2.57
N PRO A 77 14.39 -8.44 1.96
CA PRO A 77 13.53 -8.00 0.88
C PRO A 77 13.66 -8.96 -0.33
N HIS A 78 12.54 -9.19 -0.99
CA HIS A 78 12.45 -10.13 -2.12
C HIS A 78 11.51 -9.61 -3.21
N LEU A 79 11.46 -10.25 -4.36
CA LEU A 79 10.66 -9.83 -5.51
C LEU A 79 9.17 -9.62 -5.20
N GLY A 80 8.64 -10.26 -4.15
CA GLY A 80 7.25 -10.04 -3.69
C GLY A 80 6.99 -8.64 -3.15
N HIS A 81 8.01 -7.91 -2.69
CA HIS A 81 7.88 -6.53 -2.20
C HIS A 81 8.03 -5.48 -3.30
N LEU A 82 8.62 -5.89 -4.43
CA LEU A 82 9.03 -4.98 -5.50
C LEU A 82 7.86 -4.21 -6.11
N MET A 83 6.66 -4.81 -6.15
CA MET A 83 5.49 -4.13 -6.73
C MET A 83 5.11 -2.88 -5.94
N VAL A 84 5.00 -3.00 -4.62
CA VAL A 84 4.74 -1.86 -3.73
C VAL A 84 5.86 -0.83 -3.82
N MET A 85 7.12 -1.26 -3.85
CA MET A 85 8.26 -0.35 -4.00
C MET A 85 8.18 0.47 -5.30
N LYS A 86 7.93 -0.20 -6.43
CA LYS A 86 7.77 0.47 -7.74
C LYS A 86 6.57 1.42 -7.76
N GLU A 87 5.46 1.03 -7.13
CA GLU A 87 4.27 1.87 -7.06
C GLU A 87 4.49 3.15 -6.24
N VAL A 88 5.20 3.04 -5.11
CA VAL A 88 5.60 4.21 -4.31
C VAL A 88 6.51 5.14 -5.08
N VAL A 89 7.55 4.61 -5.73
CA VAL A 89 8.48 5.40 -6.54
C VAL A 89 7.73 6.12 -7.66
N TRP A 90 6.81 5.46 -8.34
CA TRP A 90 5.99 6.09 -9.37
C TRP A 90 5.18 7.26 -8.81
N HIS A 91 4.51 7.10 -7.66
CA HIS A 91 3.74 8.21 -7.07
C HIS A 91 4.63 9.39 -6.66
N VAL A 92 5.84 9.13 -6.17
CA VAL A 92 6.81 10.20 -5.89
C VAL A 92 7.18 10.94 -7.19
N GLN A 93 7.42 10.21 -8.27
CA GLN A 93 7.68 10.79 -9.60
C GLN A 93 6.49 11.62 -10.14
N GLN A 94 5.26 11.31 -9.72
CA GLN A 94 4.07 12.11 -10.01
C GLN A 94 3.90 13.34 -9.09
N GLY A 95 4.90 13.68 -8.27
CA GLY A 95 4.90 14.83 -7.37
C GLY A 95 4.39 14.55 -5.95
N GLY A 96 4.21 13.29 -5.58
CA GLY A 96 3.86 12.88 -4.22
C GLY A 96 5.03 13.06 -3.24
N ASN A 97 4.73 13.58 -2.04
CA ASN A 97 5.71 13.62 -0.95
C ASN A 97 5.82 12.23 -0.31
N GLY A 98 6.95 11.54 -0.52
CA GLY A 98 7.17 10.15 -0.18
C GLY A 98 7.53 9.90 1.27
N PHE A 99 6.90 8.88 1.88
CA PHE A 99 7.21 8.39 3.22
C PHE A 99 7.34 6.87 3.21
N ILE A 100 8.39 6.35 3.84
CA ILE A 100 8.58 4.92 4.05
C ILE A 100 8.80 4.65 5.53
N THR A 101 7.98 3.77 6.10
CA THR A 101 8.18 3.26 7.45
C THR A 101 8.80 1.87 7.43
N ILE A 102 9.83 1.66 8.24
CA ILE A 102 10.30 0.33 8.61
C ILE A 102 9.59 -0.06 9.89
N ALA A 103 8.66 -1.02 9.77
CA ALA A 103 7.78 -1.46 10.84
C ALA A 103 8.49 -2.43 11.81
N ASP A 104 9.59 -1.97 12.41
CA ASP A 104 10.45 -2.75 13.30
C ASP A 104 9.76 -3.10 14.63
N ARG A 105 8.84 -2.25 15.12
CA ARG A 105 8.01 -2.56 16.30
C ARG A 105 7.05 -3.70 16.02
N GLU A 106 6.44 -3.73 14.85
CA GLU A 106 5.55 -4.82 14.45
C GLU A 106 6.34 -6.12 14.29
N ALA A 107 7.48 -6.10 13.57
CA ALA A 107 8.33 -7.27 13.41
C ALA A 107 8.79 -7.84 14.77
N HIS A 108 9.14 -6.97 15.70
CA HIS A 108 9.53 -7.39 17.04
C HIS A 108 8.35 -7.99 17.84
N ALA A 109 7.18 -7.32 17.84
CA ALA A 109 6.02 -7.72 18.63
C ALA A 109 5.28 -8.95 18.09
N VAL A 110 5.26 -9.14 16.76
CA VAL A 110 4.40 -10.14 16.08
C VAL A 110 5.22 -11.31 15.52
N ARG A 111 6.51 -11.11 15.22
CA ARG A 111 7.41 -12.12 14.63
C ARG A 111 8.58 -12.50 15.53
N ASP A 112 8.66 -11.92 16.73
CA ASP A 112 9.77 -12.12 17.67
C ASP A 112 11.16 -11.85 17.05
N THR A 113 11.19 -10.93 16.08
CA THR A 113 12.45 -10.52 15.42
C THR A 113 13.24 -9.62 16.35
N SER A 114 14.52 -9.93 16.57
CA SER A 114 15.36 -9.08 17.43
C SER A 114 15.53 -7.67 16.83
N TRP A 115 15.72 -6.66 17.69
CA TRP A 115 15.94 -5.27 17.25
C TRP A 115 17.15 -5.13 16.30
N GLU A 116 18.18 -5.95 16.50
CA GLU A 116 19.35 -5.99 15.64
C GLU A 116 18.98 -6.47 14.24
N LYS A 117 18.25 -7.60 14.15
CA LYS A 117 17.76 -8.14 12.88
C LYS A 117 16.77 -7.20 12.19
N CYS A 118 15.88 -6.54 12.93
CA CYS A 118 14.99 -5.53 12.39
C CYS A 118 15.78 -4.39 11.73
N ARG A 119 16.89 -3.95 12.32
CA ARG A 119 17.74 -2.91 11.73
C ARG A 119 18.49 -3.41 10.50
N GLU A 120 19.05 -4.63 10.56
CA GLU A 120 19.74 -5.25 9.43
C GLU A 120 18.82 -5.34 8.20
N TYR A 121 17.68 -6.01 8.33
CA TYR A 121 16.73 -6.15 7.24
C TYR A 121 16.13 -4.79 6.82
N GLY A 122 15.83 -3.90 7.77
CA GLY A 122 15.32 -2.58 7.49
C GLY A 122 16.25 -1.77 6.58
N ARG A 123 17.57 -1.85 6.80
CA ARG A 123 18.58 -1.23 5.91
C ARG A 123 18.51 -1.79 4.49
N GLU A 124 18.35 -3.10 4.34
CA GLU A 124 18.22 -3.73 3.02
C GLU A 124 16.95 -3.26 2.27
N TYR A 125 15.80 -3.11 2.98
CA TYR A 125 14.59 -2.53 2.39
C TYR A 125 14.83 -1.10 1.90
N LEU A 126 15.50 -0.27 2.70
CA LEU A 126 15.84 1.10 2.32
C LEU A 126 16.81 1.14 1.14
N ALA A 127 17.83 0.25 1.11
CA ALA A 127 18.74 0.12 -0.02
C ALA A 127 17.99 -0.22 -1.32
N CYS A 128 17.04 -1.17 -1.27
CA CYS A 128 16.20 -1.49 -2.43
C CYS A 128 15.39 -0.29 -2.92
N LEU A 129 14.77 0.46 -2.01
CA LEU A 129 13.95 1.63 -2.36
C LEU A 129 14.79 2.75 -2.99
N TYR A 130 15.93 3.08 -2.39
CA TYR A 130 16.84 4.07 -2.96
C TYR A 130 17.44 3.61 -4.30
N ALA A 131 17.75 2.32 -4.45
CA ALA A 131 18.18 1.74 -5.71
C ALA A 131 17.12 1.86 -6.83
N LEU A 132 15.84 1.87 -6.47
CA LEU A 132 14.72 2.10 -7.38
C LEU A 132 14.45 3.58 -7.66
N GLY A 133 15.18 4.49 -7.01
CA GLY A 133 15.03 5.94 -7.18
C GLY A 133 13.98 6.55 -6.25
N PHE A 134 13.72 5.96 -5.09
CA PHE A 134 12.87 6.60 -4.10
C PHE A 134 13.51 7.87 -3.55
N GLU A 135 12.76 8.95 -3.58
CA GLU A 135 13.10 10.23 -2.94
C GLU A 135 12.01 10.55 -1.92
N GLY A 136 12.41 10.68 -0.65
CA GLY A 136 11.46 10.97 0.40
C GLY A 136 11.99 10.66 1.80
N LYS A 137 11.12 10.79 2.80
CA LYS A 137 11.45 10.54 4.19
C LYS A 137 11.34 9.06 4.54
N THR A 138 12.35 8.53 5.18
CA THR A 138 12.35 7.16 5.71
C THR A 138 12.54 7.18 7.21
N TYR A 139 11.92 6.24 7.92
CA TYR A 139 12.09 6.13 9.37
C TYR A 139 11.82 4.72 9.88
N PHE A 140 12.41 4.41 11.04
CA PHE A 140 12.07 3.23 11.84
C PHE A 140 11.02 3.63 12.88
N GLN A 141 9.95 2.84 13.03
CA GLN A 141 8.90 3.11 14.03
C GLN A 141 9.48 3.29 15.44
N SER A 142 10.49 2.50 15.81
CA SER A 142 11.09 2.54 17.14
C SER A 142 11.82 3.84 17.44
N ARG A 143 12.24 4.59 16.41
CA ARG A 143 13.05 5.80 16.53
C ARG A 143 12.31 7.11 16.24
N ASN A 144 11.00 7.03 16.03
CA ASN A 144 10.18 8.18 15.70
C ASN A 144 9.28 8.57 16.89
N ASP A 145 9.64 9.63 17.61
CA ASP A 145 8.91 10.06 18.80
C ASP A 145 7.54 10.67 18.45
N LEU A 146 7.45 11.46 17.40
CA LEU A 146 6.18 12.00 16.91
C LEU A 146 5.19 10.89 16.54
N LEU A 147 5.68 9.80 15.94
CA LEU A 147 4.86 8.62 15.66
C LEU A 147 4.32 7.97 16.94
N LYS A 148 5.14 7.92 18.01
CA LYS A 148 4.71 7.36 19.30
C LYS A 148 3.56 8.16 19.91
N ASP A 149 3.67 9.49 19.86
CA ASP A 149 2.63 10.39 20.36
C ASP A 149 1.35 10.28 19.52
N LEU A 150 1.49 10.23 18.20
CA LEU A 150 0.35 10.04 17.29
C LEU A 150 -0.31 8.66 17.47
N ALA A 151 0.47 7.62 17.76
CA ALA A 151 -0.06 6.29 18.10
C ALA A 151 -0.85 6.33 19.41
N PHE A 152 -0.35 7.05 20.43
CA PHE A 152 -1.09 7.24 21.68
C PHE A 152 -2.41 7.98 21.44
N GLU A 153 -2.42 9.10 20.73
CA GLU A 153 -3.64 9.83 20.36
C GLU A 153 -4.63 8.96 19.55
N SER A 154 -4.12 8.16 18.64
CA SER A 154 -4.93 7.22 17.86
C SER A 154 -5.57 6.15 18.74
N SER A 155 -4.85 5.66 19.75
CA SER A 155 -5.32 4.61 20.67
C SER A 155 -6.56 5.03 21.47
N ILE A 156 -6.71 6.33 21.78
CA ILE A 156 -7.87 6.88 22.48
C ILE A 156 -9.16 6.72 21.64
N ARG A 157 -9.04 6.54 20.34
CA ARG A 157 -10.16 6.44 19.38
C ARG A 157 -10.50 5.03 18.94
N VAL A 158 -9.77 4.03 19.44
CA VAL A 158 -9.95 2.61 19.12
C VAL A 158 -10.28 1.84 20.39
N ASN A 159 -11.24 0.96 20.33
CA ASN A 159 -11.59 0.09 21.44
C ASN A 159 -11.36 -1.39 21.10
N LEU A 160 -11.33 -2.23 22.12
CA LEU A 160 -11.07 -3.67 21.95
C LEU A 160 -12.09 -4.34 21.03
N SER A 161 -13.37 -3.95 21.08
CA SER A 161 -14.40 -4.54 20.22
C SER A 161 -14.18 -4.25 18.74
N GLU A 162 -13.65 -3.06 18.39
CA GLU A 162 -13.25 -2.73 17.02
C GLU A 162 -12.09 -3.63 16.57
N LEU A 163 -11.06 -3.82 17.41
CA LEU A 163 -9.93 -4.70 17.10
C LEU A 163 -10.38 -6.17 16.96
N GLN A 164 -11.28 -6.63 17.81
CA GLN A 164 -11.85 -7.97 17.70
C GLN A 164 -12.64 -8.13 16.39
N SER A 165 -13.47 -7.16 16.05
CA SER A 165 -14.31 -7.22 14.84
C SER A 165 -13.52 -7.15 13.56
N ILE A 166 -12.42 -6.37 13.52
CA ILE A 166 -11.64 -6.13 12.31
C ILE A 166 -10.55 -7.19 12.10
N TYR A 167 -9.91 -7.66 13.21
CA TYR A 167 -8.72 -8.51 13.15
C TYR A 167 -8.93 -9.90 13.77
N GLY A 168 -10.10 -10.18 14.32
CA GLY A 168 -10.33 -11.44 15.02
C GLY A 168 -9.53 -11.58 16.33
N PHE A 169 -9.09 -10.47 16.94
CA PHE A 169 -8.34 -10.51 18.18
C PHE A 169 -9.15 -11.13 19.31
N SER A 170 -8.48 -11.93 20.13
CA SER A 170 -9.05 -12.60 21.30
C SER A 170 -8.48 -12.04 22.60
N GLN A 171 -8.92 -12.57 23.72
CA GLN A 171 -8.35 -12.25 25.04
C GLN A 171 -6.90 -12.69 25.19
N GLU A 172 -6.44 -13.65 24.37
CA GLU A 172 -5.06 -14.15 24.35
C GLU A 172 -4.13 -13.29 23.50
N THR A 173 -4.68 -12.32 22.72
CA THR A 173 -3.86 -11.43 21.87
C THR A 173 -3.05 -10.48 22.76
N SER A 174 -1.73 -10.48 22.58
CA SER A 174 -0.84 -9.63 23.37
C SER A 174 -1.10 -8.13 23.16
N LEU A 175 -0.87 -7.32 24.18
CA LEU A 175 -0.93 -5.85 24.05
C LEU A 175 0.06 -5.32 23.01
N GLY A 176 1.22 -5.96 22.87
CA GLY A 176 2.20 -5.61 21.82
C GLY A 176 1.64 -5.77 20.41
N HIS A 177 0.88 -6.84 20.16
CA HIS A 177 0.22 -7.06 18.87
C HIS A 177 -0.90 -6.03 18.63
N MET A 178 -1.69 -5.70 19.66
CA MET A 178 -2.70 -4.63 19.55
C MET A 178 -2.06 -3.27 19.29
N MET A 179 -0.95 -2.98 19.96
CA MET A 179 -0.19 -1.74 19.77
C MET A 179 0.49 -1.65 18.39
N SER A 180 0.88 -2.77 17.78
CA SER A 180 1.42 -2.74 16.41
C SER A 180 0.38 -2.26 15.41
N VAL A 181 -0.88 -2.68 15.54
CA VAL A 181 -2.00 -2.18 14.74
C VAL A 181 -2.22 -0.68 14.94
N ILE A 182 -2.20 -0.20 16.17
CA ILE A 182 -2.36 1.23 16.49
C ILE A 182 -1.18 2.04 15.94
N THR A 183 0.04 1.51 16.02
CA THR A 183 1.23 2.15 15.44
C THR A 183 1.10 2.25 13.91
N GLN A 184 0.56 1.23 13.25
CA GLN A 184 0.30 1.27 11.80
C GLN A 184 -0.77 2.30 11.43
N VAL A 185 -1.81 2.48 12.25
CA VAL A 185 -2.77 3.59 12.07
C VAL A 185 -2.06 4.93 12.13
N ALA A 186 -1.16 5.09 13.10
CA ALA A 186 -0.37 6.31 13.24
C ALA A 186 0.58 6.52 12.04
N ASP A 187 1.25 5.46 11.54
CA ASP A 187 2.09 5.53 10.34
C ASP A 187 1.31 6.12 9.16
N ILE A 188 0.10 5.61 8.90
CA ILE A 188 -0.72 6.07 7.76
C ILE A 188 -1.13 7.54 7.89
N LEU A 189 -1.31 8.05 9.11
CA LEU A 189 -1.64 9.45 9.37
C LEU A 189 -0.41 10.34 9.52
N TYR A 190 0.77 9.76 9.79
CA TYR A 190 2.01 10.46 10.07
C TYR A 190 2.41 11.50 9.02
N PRO A 191 2.33 11.25 7.70
CA PRO A 191 2.69 12.24 6.69
C PRO A 191 1.95 13.55 6.84
N GLN A 192 0.69 13.51 7.26
CA GLN A 192 -0.17 14.69 7.42
C GLN A 192 0.17 15.51 8.68
N VAL A 193 0.84 14.91 9.65
CA VAL A 193 1.29 15.60 10.89
C VAL A 193 2.73 16.08 10.74
N GLU A 194 3.59 15.24 10.17
CA GLU A 194 5.02 15.54 9.98
C GLU A 194 5.26 16.64 8.96
N SER A 195 4.42 16.75 7.94
CA SER A 195 4.56 17.71 6.87
C SER A 195 3.42 18.74 6.92
N TYR A 196 2.30 18.40 6.32
CA TYR A 196 1.08 19.21 6.31
C TYR A 196 -0.14 18.34 5.95
N PRO A 197 -1.36 18.69 6.36
CA PRO A 197 -2.55 17.95 5.96
C PRO A 197 -2.78 18.01 4.45
N ALA A 198 -2.69 16.83 3.80
CA ALA A 198 -2.96 16.64 2.37
C ALA A 198 -3.53 15.24 2.12
N PRO A 199 -4.19 15.01 0.96
CA PRO A 199 -4.58 13.65 0.57
C PRO A 199 -3.39 12.71 0.64
N THR A 200 -3.59 11.52 1.21
CA THR A 200 -2.53 10.52 1.40
C THR A 200 -2.95 9.21 0.75
N VAL A 201 -2.10 8.64 -0.10
CA VAL A 201 -2.31 7.30 -0.69
C VAL A 201 -1.39 6.28 -0.04
N VAL A 202 -1.92 5.08 0.14
CA VAL A 202 -1.21 3.93 0.71
C VAL A 202 -1.32 2.76 -0.25
N PRO A 203 -0.30 2.49 -1.09
CA PRO A 203 -0.23 1.30 -1.91
C PRO A 203 -0.02 0.07 -1.04
N VAL A 204 -0.89 -0.92 -1.18
CA VAL A 204 -0.86 -2.12 -0.33
C VAL A 204 -1.35 -3.37 -1.08
N GLY A 205 -1.01 -4.53 -0.56
CA GLY A 205 -1.73 -5.75 -0.88
C GLY A 205 -3.14 -5.71 -0.28
N ILE A 206 -4.04 -6.48 -0.86
CA ILE A 206 -5.45 -6.48 -0.46
C ILE A 206 -5.67 -6.94 0.98
N ASP A 207 -4.77 -7.77 1.52
CA ASP A 207 -4.79 -8.21 2.93
C ASP A 207 -4.64 -7.06 3.92
N GLN A 208 -4.15 -5.90 3.49
CA GLN A 208 -3.95 -4.71 4.32
C GLN A 208 -5.18 -3.79 4.40
N ASP A 209 -6.30 -4.10 3.69
CA ASP A 209 -7.53 -3.31 3.74
C ASP A 209 -8.09 -3.09 5.16
N PRO A 210 -8.02 -4.06 6.10
CA PRO A 210 -8.45 -3.84 7.48
C PRO A 210 -7.77 -2.63 8.14
N HIS A 211 -6.46 -2.43 7.91
CA HIS A 211 -5.70 -1.30 8.45
C HIS A 211 -6.14 0.03 7.82
N ILE A 212 -6.41 0.04 6.52
CA ILE A 212 -6.92 1.23 5.83
C ILE A 212 -8.29 1.62 6.39
N ARG A 213 -9.21 0.67 6.56
CA ARG A 213 -10.55 0.93 7.12
C ARG A 213 -10.49 1.46 8.55
N LEU A 214 -9.67 0.83 9.42
CA LEU A 214 -9.49 1.29 10.80
C LEU A 214 -8.95 2.73 10.80
N THR A 215 -7.90 3.00 10.02
CA THR A 215 -7.26 4.33 9.96
C THR A 215 -8.24 5.40 9.48
N ARG A 216 -9.06 5.13 8.47
CA ARG A 216 -10.10 6.05 8.00
C ARG A 216 -11.11 6.37 9.10
N GLY A 217 -11.50 5.38 9.89
CA GLY A 217 -12.35 5.55 11.06
C GLY A 217 -11.71 6.43 12.13
N VAL A 218 -10.44 6.19 12.43
CA VAL A 218 -9.66 6.99 13.41
C VAL A 218 -9.48 8.42 12.90
N ALA A 219 -9.07 8.63 11.65
CA ALA A 219 -8.95 9.94 11.05
C ALA A 219 -10.25 10.74 11.17
N HIS A 220 -11.39 10.10 10.88
CA HIS A 220 -12.69 10.72 11.07
C HIS A 220 -13.00 11.06 12.53
N LYS A 221 -12.69 10.15 13.48
CA LYS A 221 -12.93 10.38 14.92
C LYS A 221 -12.05 11.50 15.49
N LEU A 222 -10.87 11.72 14.93
CA LEU A 222 -9.93 12.79 15.34
C LEU A 222 -10.26 14.17 14.75
N ARG A 223 -11.16 14.28 13.77
CA ARG A 223 -11.65 15.56 13.26
C ARG A 223 -12.52 16.28 14.29
N MET A 224 -12.40 17.61 14.40
CA MET A 224 -13.24 18.44 15.26
C MET A 224 -14.63 18.67 14.68
N PHE A 225 -14.75 18.59 13.34
CA PHE A 225 -16.02 18.82 12.63
C PHE A 225 -16.35 17.65 11.70
N THR A 226 -17.66 17.48 11.44
CA THR A 226 -18.16 16.78 10.25
C THR A 226 -18.71 17.80 9.26
N VAL A 227 -18.48 17.57 7.98
CA VAL A 227 -19.01 18.37 6.87
C VAL A 227 -19.88 17.45 6.03
N GLU A 228 -21.16 17.79 5.92
CA GLU A 228 -22.17 16.96 5.27
C GLU A 228 -22.90 17.75 4.19
N ASP A 229 -22.95 17.19 2.98
CA ASP A 229 -23.80 17.73 1.92
C ASP A 229 -25.25 17.31 2.16
N ARG A 230 -26.14 18.29 2.31
CA ARG A 230 -27.59 18.12 2.49
C ARG A 230 -28.38 18.52 1.23
N GLY A 231 -27.70 18.61 0.08
CA GLY A 231 -28.27 18.97 -1.20
C GLY A 231 -28.54 20.48 -1.36
N GLN A 232 -29.30 21.07 -0.49
CA GLN A 232 -29.61 22.52 -0.51
C GLN A 232 -28.59 23.39 0.25
N TYR A 233 -27.83 22.79 1.15
CA TYR A 233 -26.81 23.44 1.98
C TYR A 233 -25.79 22.41 2.47
N ILE A 234 -24.62 22.92 2.86
CA ILE A 234 -23.60 22.14 3.53
C ILE A 234 -23.72 22.35 5.02
N SER A 235 -23.87 21.26 5.79
CA SER A 235 -23.94 21.32 7.26
C SER A 235 -22.59 21.02 7.87
N VAL A 236 -22.02 21.97 8.60
CA VAL A 236 -20.79 21.84 9.38
C VAL A 236 -21.15 21.62 10.84
N ARG A 237 -20.97 20.39 11.35
CA ARG A 237 -21.35 20.02 12.72
C ARG A 237 -20.11 19.88 13.60
N SER A 238 -20.15 20.53 14.76
CA SER A 238 -19.13 20.35 15.80
C SER A 238 -19.28 18.97 16.45
N LYS A 239 -18.16 18.25 16.58
CA LYS A 239 -18.05 17.05 17.43
C LYS A 239 -17.46 17.39 18.79
N ASN A 240 -16.37 18.14 18.79
CA ASN A 240 -15.64 18.59 19.98
C ASN A 240 -14.89 19.91 19.75
N ALA A 241 -15.26 20.65 18.70
CA ALA A 241 -14.65 21.95 18.43
C ALA A 241 -15.06 22.97 19.49
N PRO A 242 -14.15 23.86 19.90
CA PRO A 242 -14.50 24.97 20.79
C PRO A 242 -15.51 25.90 20.09
N PRO A 243 -16.42 26.56 20.84
CA PRO A 243 -17.44 27.44 20.27
C PRO A 243 -16.87 28.49 19.32
N ALA A 244 -15.69 29.05 19.64
CA ALA A 244 -15.01 30.05 18.80
C ALA A 244 -14.63 29.50 17.41
N ALA A 245 -14.32 28.19 17.27
CA ALA A 245 -14.05 27.60 15.97
C ALA A 245 -15.32 27.53 15.12
N LEU A 246 -16.48 27.23 15.73
CA LEU A 246 -17.76 27.24 15.03
C LEU A 246 -18.17 28.70 14.63
N ASP A 247 -17.83 29.70 15.48
CA ASP A 247 -17.99 31.12 15.15
C ASP A 247 -17.14 31.49 13.93
N MET A 248 -15.91 31.04 13.85
CA MET A 248 -15.06 31.28 12.67
C MET A 248 -15.66 30.69 11.40
N VAL A 249 -16.22 29.45 11.45
CA VAL A 249 -16.94 28.88 10.30
C VAL A 249 -18.08 29.77 9.86
N HIS A 250 -18.91 30.24 10.81
CA HIS A 250 -20.04 31.15 10.51
C HIS A 250 -19.56 32.48 9.89
N ASN A 251 -18.54 33.07 10.46
CA ASN A 251 -18.01 34.37 10.00
C ASN A 251 -17.38 34.26 8.58
N ARG A 252 -16.83 33.10 8.22
CA ARG A 252 -16.30 32.86 6.88
C ARG A 252 -17.39 32.79 5.80
N TYR A 253 -18.61 32.46 6.19
CA TYR A 253 -19.78 32.35 5.31
C TYR A 253 -20.93 33.25 5.76
N PRO A 254 -20.96 34.55 5.40
CA PRO A 254 -21.93 35.50 5.91
C PRO A 254 -23.40 35.17 5.64
N ARG A 255 -23.67 34.30 4.64
CA ARG A 255 -25.03 33.83 4.33
C ARG A 255 -25.41 32.54 5.08
N SER A 256 -24.53 32.03 5.89
CA SER A 256 -24.77 30.80 6.66
C SER A 256 -25.71 31.09 7.85
N LYS A 257 -26.37 30.03 8.30
CA LYS A 257 -27.17 30.05 9.50
C LYS A 257 -26.49 29.28 10.61
N LYS A 258 -26.14 29.95 11.71
CA LYS A 258 -25.52 29.34 12.87
C LYS A 258 -26.57 28.83 13.85
N TYR A 259 -26.33 27.65 14.39
CA TYR A 259 -27.06 27.04 15.51
C TYR A 259 -26.08 26.72 16.63
N GLU A 260 -26.56 26.16 17.75
CA GLU A 260 -25.72 25.85 18.91
C GLU A 260 -24.55 24.88 18.59
N GLY A 261 -24.82 23.85 17.80
CA GLY A 261 -23.83 22.77 17.49
C GLY A 261 -23.43 22.68 16.01
N HIS A 262 -23.93 23.53 15.13
CA HIS A 262 -23.65 23.47 13.69
C HIS A 262 -23.88 24.78 12.96
N VAL A 263 -23.32 24.85 11.75
CA VAL A 263 -23.54 25.95 10.80
C VAL A 263 -24.00 25.36 9.48
N ASP A 264 -25.11 25.88 8.94
CA ASP A 264 -25.65 25.51 7.62
C ASP A 264 -25.26 26.57 6.59
N ILE A 265 -24.58 26.17 5.53
CA ILE A 265 -23.97 27.05 4.53
C ILE A 265 -24.63 26.77 3.17
N PRO A 266 -25.52 27.68 2.70
CA PRO A 266 -26.15 27.51 1.39
C PRO A 266 -25.22 27.94 0.24
N GLY A 267 -25.39 27.29 -0.93
CA GLY A 267 -24.79 27.76 -2.17
C GLY A 267 -23.27 27.60 -2.30
N SER A 268 -22.66 26.75 -1.47
CA SER A 268 -21.22 26.44 -1.52
C SER A 268 -20.99 24.96 -1.87
N ALA A 269 -19.85 24.66 -2.50
CA ALA A 269 -19.45 23.29 -2.77
C ALA A 269 -18.91 22.62 -1.49
N CYS A 270 -19.25 21.35 -1.28
CA CYS A 270 -18.79 20.59 -0.11
C CYS A 270 -17.27 20.52 0.01
N THR A 271 -16.56 20.43 -1.11
CA THR A 271 -15.08 20.43 -1.16
C THR A 271 -14.47 21.73 -0.69
N GLU A 272 -15.05 22.88 -1.10
CA GLU A 272 -14.61 24.20 -0.66
C GLU A 272 -14.84 24.39 0.85
N VAL A 273 -16.05 24.08 1.34
CA VAL A 273 -16.37 24.17 2.77
C VAL A 273 -15.47 23.26 3.59
N SER A 274 -15.23 22.04 3.12
CA SER A 274 -14.35 21.09 3.80
C SER A 274 -12.90 21.58 3.92
N ALA A 275 -12.39 22.30 2.90
CA ALA A 275 -11.05 22.89 2.94
C ALA A 275 -10.98 23.99 4.01
N VAL A 276 -11.91 24.94 3.99
CA VAL A 276 -11.98 26.04 4.98
C VAL A 276 -12.16 25.52 6.40
N VAL A 277 -13.03 24.53 6.60
CA VAL A 277 -13.26 23.92 7.92
C VAL A 277 -12.00 23.23 8.43
N ARG A 278 -11.21 22.61 7.55
CA ARG A 278 -9.93 21.99 7.91
C ARG A 278 -8.89 23.04 8.35
N GLU A 279 -8.77 24.15 7.63
CA GLU A 279 -7.90 25.26 8.03
C GLU A 279 -8.28 25.82 9.41
N ILE A 280 -9.58 26.00 9.66
CA ILE A 280 -10.08 26.45 10.96
C ILE A 280 -9.75 25.42 12.04
N GLU A 281 -10.00 24.13 11.80
CA GLU A 281 -9.68 23.05 12.73
C GLU A 281 -8.20 23.07 13.14
N ILE A 282 -7.30 23.20 12.17
CA ILE A 282 -5.85 23.29 12.41
C ILE A 282 -5.51 24.53 13.24
N SER A 283 -6.12 25.67 12.98
CA SER A 283 -5.87 26.90 13.75
C SER A 283 -6.28 26.81 15.23
N PHE A 284 -7.12 25.84 15.57
CA PHE A 284 -7.53 25.53 16.95
C PHE A 284 -6.80 24.27 17.51
N GLY A 285 -5.72 23.84 16.90
CA GLY A 285 -4.90 22.71 17.37
C GLY A 285 -5.44 21.33 17.00
N GLY A 286 -6.41 21.24 16.08
CA GLY A 286 -6.85 19.97 15.51
C GLY A 286 -5.96 19.50 14.38
N PHE A 287 -6.06 18.21 14.03
CA PHE A 287 -5.21 17.61 13.00
C PHE A 287 -5.63 17.94 11.56
N GLY A 288 -6.91 18.23 11.32
CA GLY A 288 -7.41 18.49 9.96
C GLY A 288 -7.26 17.32 8.99
N PHE A 289 -7.23 16.09 9.46
CA PHE A 289 -6.94 14.90 8.65
C PHE A 289 -7.83 14.75 7.42
N PHE A 290 -7.19 14.39 6.30
CA PHE A 290 -7.85 13.73 5.18
C PHE A 290 -7.96 12.23 5.48
N SER A 291 -9.07 11.63 5.08
CA SER A 291 -9.18 10.17 5.08
C SER A 291 -8.17 9.60 4.08
N PRO A 292 -7.32 8.62 4.47
CA PRO A 292 -6.37 8.03 3.55
C PRO A 292 -7.07 7.26 2.44
N SER A 293 -6.48 7.36 1.25
CA SER A 293 -6.80 6.56 0.06
C SER A 293 -5.89 5.34 0.00
N SER A 294 -6.25 4.33 -0.79
CA SER A 294 -5.38 3.18 -1.05
C SER A 294 -5.53 2.68 -2.47
N THR A 295 -4.48 2.04 -2.97
CA THR A 295 -4.48 1.18 -4.15
C THR A 295 -4.20 -0.25 -3.72
N TYR A 296 -4.76 -1.22 -4.45
CA TYR A 296 -4.66 -2.63 -4.12
C TYR A 296 -4.08 -3.41 -5.28
N HIS A 297 -2.93 -4.04 -5.05
CA HIS A 297 -2.27 -4.88 -6.03
C HIS A 297 -2.46 -6.37 -5.74
N LEU A 298 -2.42 -7.16 -6.80
CA LEU A 298 -2.37 -8.62 -6.72
C LEU A 298 -1.03 -9.06 -6.10
N PHE A 299 -1.07 -10.16 -5.37
CA PHE A 299 0.15 -10.80 -4.91
C PHE A 299 0.81 -11.55 -6.05
N ILE A 300 2.13 -11.42 -6.13
CA ILE A 300 2.90 -12.31 -6.95
C ILE A 300 2.96 -13.69 -6.26
N PRO A 301 2.64 -14.80 -6.96
CA PRO A 301 2.71 -16.12 -6.35
C PRO A 301 4.17 -16.50 -6.07
N GLY A 302 4.36 -17.26 -5.00
CA GLY A 302 5.63 -17.91 -4.70
C GLY A 302 6.01 -18.93 -5.76
N LEU A 303 7.29 -19.19 -5.94
CA LEU A 303 7.81 -20.13 -6.94
C LEU A 303 7.26 -21.55 -6.79
N GLN A 304 6.85 -21.94 -5.58
CA GLN A 304 6.23 -23.23 -5.28
C GLN A 304 4.71 -23.17 -5.15
N GLY A 305 4.10 -22.06 -5.60
CA GLY A 305 2.68 -21.77 -5.41
C GLY A 305 2.40 -21.06 -4.07
N GLY A 306 1.15 -20.64 -3.88
CA GLY A 306 0.76 -19.83 -2.73
C GLY A 306 1.32 -18.40 -2.78
N LYS A 307 1.27 -17.66 -1.67
CA LYS A 307 1.85 -16.31 -1.55
C LYS A 307 3.37 -16.40 -1.42
N MET A 308 4.10 -15.54 -2.12
CA MET A 308 5.53 -15.33 -1.89
C MET A 308 5.75 -14.79 -0.48
N SER A 309 6.53 -15.49 0.35
CA SER A 309 6.68 -15.16 1.77
C SER A 309 8.08 -15.43 2.28
N SER A 310 8.66 -14.49 3.03
CA SER A 310 9.97 -14.63 3.68
C SER A 310 10.04 -15.84 4.65
N SER A 311 8.91 -16.31 5.16
CA SER A 311 8.84 -17.50 6.02
C SER A 311 9.02 -18.82 5.25
N ILE A 312 8.96 -18.79 3.92
CA ILE A 312 9.15 -19.96 3.04
C ILE A 312 10.24 -19.59 2.02
N PRO A 313 11.53 -19.78 2.36
CA PRO A 313 12.66 -19.32 1.54
C PRO A 313 12.64 -19.84 0.09
N GLU A 314 12.15 -21.06 -0.14
CA GLU A 314 12.04 -21.66 -1.49
C GLU A 314 10.98 -20.98 -2.36
N SER A 315 10.04 -20.24 -1.75
CA SER A 315 8.97 -19.53 -2.46
C SER A 315 9.41 -18.16 -2.98
N THR A 316 10.54 -17.64 -2.49
CA THR A 316 11.01 -16.27 -2.72
C THR A 316 12.34 -16.24 -3.46
N ILE A 317 12.63 -15.08 -4.08
CA ILE A 317 13.96 -14.71 -4.55
C ILE A 317 14.30 -13.37 -3.89
N SER A 318 15.33 -13.37 -3.03
CA SER A 318 15.85 -12.16 -2.39
C SER A 318 16.86 -11.44 -3.31
N PHE A 319 17.00 -10.14 -3.14
CA PHE A 319 17.98 -9.34 -3.89
C PHE A 319 19.44 -9.64 -3.50
N THR A 320 19.66 -10.28 -2.36
CA THR A 320 21.01 -10.61 -1.85
C THR A 320 21.38 -12.09 -2.03
N GLU A 321 20.52 -12.88 -2.70
CA GLU A 321 20.81 -14.31 -2.90
C GLU A 321 21.93 -14.56 -3.92
N PRO A 322 22.80 -15.56 -3.67
CA PRO A 322 23.79 -16.02 -4.64
C PRO A 322 23.15 -16.60 -5.92
N ASP A 323 23.78 -16.37 -7.07
CA ASP A 323 23.30 -16.83 -8.38
C ASP A 323 22.90 -18.29 -8.42
N GLU A 324 23.71 -19.18 -7.83
CA GLU A 324 23.46 -20.62 -7.83
C GLU A 324 22.17 -20.99 -7.08
N ILE A 325 21.82 -20.23 -6.04
CA ILE A 325 20.55 -20.41 -5.31
C ILE A 325 19.39 -19.91 -6.16
N VAL A 326 19.52 -18.73 -6.79
CA VAL A 326 18.50 -18.18 -7.70
C VAL A 326 18.21 -19.13 -8.85
N LYS A 327 19.26 -19.63 -9.55
CA LYS A 327 19.14 -20.62 -10.62
C LYS A 327 18.38 -21.86 -10.16
N LYS A 328 18.79 -22.45 -9.03
CA LYS A 328 18.14 -23.62 -8.45
C LYS A 328 16.65 -23.36 -8.18
N LYS A 329 16.29 -22.21 -7.60
CA LYS A 329 14.90 -21.85 -7.30
C LYS A 329 14.06 -21.67 -8.57
N VAL A 330 14.57 -20.96 -9.58
CA VAL A 330 13.88 -20.78 -10.86
C VAL A 330 13.68 -22.11 -11.58
N MET A 331 14.69 -22.96 -11.63
CA MET A 331 14.59 -24.27 -12.27
C MET A 331 13.65 -25.22 -11.52
N ALA A 332 13.52 -25.10 -10.20
CA ALA A 332 12.59 -25.90 -9.38
C ALA A 332 11.17 -25.33 -9.34
N ALA A 333 10.94 -24.09 -9.83
CA ALA A 333 9.66 -23.42 -9.77
C ALA A 333 8.54 -24.20 -10.46
N LEU A 334 7.33 -24.12 -9.92
CA LEU A 334 6.12 -24.58 -10.58
C LEU A 334 5.91 -23.85 -11.91
N THR A 335 5.20 -24.49 -12.81
CA THR A 335 4.85 -23.92 -14.11
C THR A 335 3.39 -24.11 -14.42
N GLY A 336 2.83 -23.26 -15.29
CA GLY A 336 1.50 -23.46 -15.88
C GLY A 336 1.49 -24.43 -17.08
N GLY A 337 2.53 -25.27 -17.24
CA GLY A 337 2.60 -26.25 -18.32
C GLY A 337 1.80 -27.52 -18.05
N ARG A 338 1.76 -28.40 -19.06
CA ARG A 338 1.09 -29.69 -18.99
C ARG A 338 2.04 -30.77 -18.46
N ALA A 339 1.49 -31.96 -18.14
CA ALA A 339 2.25 -33.04 -17.55
C ALA A 339 3.31 -33.61 -18.53
N THR A 340 3.02 -33.60 -19.82
CA THR A 340 3.90 -34.10 -20.87
C THR A 340 4.21 -33.06 -21.94
N LEU A 341 5.36 -33.22 -22.63
CA LEU A 341 5.73 -32.34 -23.75
C LEU A 341 4.74 -32.44 -24.93
N ALA A 342 4.13 -33.61 -25.13
CA ALA A 342 3.15 -33.82 -26.18
C ALA A 342 1.86 -33.00 -25.88
N GLU A 343 1.34 -33.13 -24.67
CA GLU A 343 0.19 -32.34 -24.21
C GLU A 343 0.47 -30.85 -24.24
N GLN A 344 1.67 -30.42 -23.84
CA GLN A 344 2.07 -29.01 -23.89
C GLN A 344 2.04 -28.45 -25.33
N ARG A 345 2.52 -29.24 -26.33
CA ARG A 345 2.50 -28.83 -27.73
C ARG A 345 1.09 -28.79 -28.31
N GLU A 346 0.23 -29.72 -27.90
CA GLU A 346 -1.14 -29.81 -28.41
C GLU A 346 -2.10 -28.85 -27.76
N GLN A 347 -2.05 -28.69 -26.42
CA GLN A 347 -3.04 -27.94 -25.64
C GLN A 347 -2.52 -26.57 -25.17
N GLY A 348 -1.20 -26.35 -25.25
CA GLY A 348 -0.56 -25.17 -24.71
C GLY A 348 -0.54 -25.15 -23.16
N GLY A 349 0.04 -24.10 -22.60
CA GLY A 349 0.10 -23.87 -21.16
C GLY A 349 -0.87 -22.79 -20.69
N GLU A 350 -0.92 -22.60 -19.37
CA GLU A 350 -1.75 -21.63 -18.67
C GLU A 350 -0.83 -20.55 -18.03
N PRO A 351 -0.48 -19.47 -18.77
CA PRO A 351 0.46 -18.45 -18.28
C PRO A 351 -0.01 -17.79 -16.99
N GLU A 352 -1.32 -17.58 -16.82
CA GLU A 352 -1.90 -16.94 -15.63
C GLU A 352 -1.76 -17.77 -14.36
N ARG A 353 -1.42 -19.05 -14.48
CA ARG A 353 -1.15 -19.96 -13.37
C ARG A 353 0.34 -20.26 -13.19
N CYS A 354 1.19 -19.66 -14.03
CA CYS A 354 2.63 -19.90 -14.05
C CYS A 354 3.36 -18.82 -13.22
N PRO A 355 3.98 -19.15 -12.07
CA PRO A 355 4.73 -18.18 -11.27
C PRO A 355 5.81 -17.45 -12.07
N LEU A 356 6.49 -18.16 -12.99
CA LEU A 356 7.54 -17.55 -13.81
C LEU A 356 6.99 -16.60 -14.88
N PHE A 357 5.82 -16.89 -15.47
CA PHE A 357 5.16 -15.94 -16.35
C PHE A 357 4.72 -14.70 -15.57
N LEU A 358 4.19 -14.88 -14.36
CA LEU A 358 3.79 -13.77 -13.51
C LEU A 358 4.99 -12.94 -13.03
N LEU A 359 6.17 -13.54 -12.79
CA LEU A 359 7.40 -12.76 -12.58
C LEU A 359 7.75 -11.88 -13.78
N ASN A 360 7.65 -12.44 -15.00
CA ASN A 360 7.86 -11.65 -16.22
C ASN A 360 6.82 -10.52 -16.35
N LEU A 361 5.53 -10.78 -16.11
CA LEU A 361 4.44 -9.82 -16.14
C LEU A 361 4.64 -8.67 -15.15
N PHE A 362 5.05 -8.97 -13.92
CA PHE A 362 5.15 -8.00 -12.84
C PHE A 362 6.44 -7.18 -12.91
N HIS A 363 7.58 -7.82 -13.27
CA HIS A 363 8.87 -7.21 -12.97
C HIS A 363 9.94 -7.27 -14.05
N LEU A 364 9.96 -8.31 -14.90
CA LEU A 364 11.13 -8.65 -15.71
C LEU A 364 11.01 -8.26 -17.18
N VAL A 365 9.80 -8.06 -17.69
CA VAL A 365 9.55 -7.67 -19.08
C VAL A 365 8.83 -6.33 -19.08
N ASP A 366 9.53 -5.28 -19.48
CA ASP A 366 8.95 -3.91 -19.53
C ASP A 366 8.11 -3.69 -20.79
N ASP A 367 8.47 -4.35 -21.90
CA ASP A 367 7.79 -4.20 -23.20
C ASP A 367 6.52 -5.05 -23.29
N ASP A 368 5.34 -4.39 -23.41
CA ASP A 368 4.05 -5.08 -23.50
C ASP A 368 3.91 -5.99 -24.74
N PRO A 369 4.36 -5.61 -25.95
CA PRO A 369 4.44 -6.52 -27.10
C PRO A 369 5.26 -7.78 -26.84
N GLN A 370 6.43 -7.67 -26.22
CA GLN A 370 7.27 -8.84 -25.88
C GLN A 370 6.58 -9.75 -24.86
N LEU A 371 5.89 -9.16 -23.88
CA LEU A 371 5.13 -9.91 -22.88
C LEU A 371 3.96 -10.67 -23.53
N GLU A 372 3.24 -10.06 -24.47
CA GLU A 372 2.13 -10.70 -25.17
C GLU A 372 2.62 -11.79 -26.13
N GLU A 373 3.78 -11.62 -26.75
CA GLU A 373 4.42 -12.65 -27.55
C GLU A 373 4.77 -13.88 -26.67
N LEU A 374 5.36 -13.63 -25.47
CA LEU A 374 5.65 -14.68 -24.50
C LEU A 374 4.38 -15.44 -24.08
N ARG A 375 3.30 -14.71 -23.81
CA ARG A 375 1.99 -15.25 -23.46
C ARG A 375 1.43 -16.13 -24.58
N THR A 376 1.45 -15.62 -25.80
CA THR A 376 0.91 -16.31 -26.97
C THR A 376 1.69 -17.59 -27.27
N LYS A 377 3.03 -17.54 -27.26
CA LYS A 377 3.89 -18.71 -27.46
C LYS A 377 3.66 -19.78 -26.39
N PHE A 378 3.43 -19.38 -25.14
CA PHE A 378 3.17 -20.32 -24.05
C PHE A 378 1.78 -20.95 -24.17
N ARG A 379 0.75 -20.16 -24.47
CA ARG A 379 -0.63 -20.64 -24.69
C ARG A 379 -0.78 -21.55 -25.92
N SER A 380 0.00 -21.30 -26.96
CA SER A 380 -0.05 -22.10 -28.19
C SER A 380 0.80 -23.36 -28.14
N GLY A 381 1.55 -23.61 -27.04
CA GLY A 381 2.44 -24.72 -26.91
C GLY A 381 3.74 -24.63 -27.77
N GLN A 382 4.03 -23.46 -28.33
CA GLN A 382 5.28 -23.18 -29.04
C GLN A 382 6.46 -23.01 -28.07
N LEU A 383 6.22 -22.48 -26.87
CA LEU A 383 7.24 -22.30 -25.84
C LEU A 383 7.11 -23.39 -24.78
N MET A 384 8.18 -24.20 -24.65
CA MET A 384 8.27 -25.24 -23.63
C MET A 384 8.71 -24.67 -22.28
N CYS A 385 8.19 -25.24 -21.17
CA CYS A 385 8.54 -24.79 -19.83
C CYS A 385 10.03 -24.76 -19.54
N GLY A 386 10.81 -25.77 -20.04
CA GLY A 386 12.25 -25.81 -19.84
C GLY A 386 13.00 -24.65 -20.51
N GLN A 387 12.56 -24.22 -21.69
CA GLN A 387 13.11 -23.05 -22.37
C GLN A 387 12.68 -21.76 -21.64
N CYS A 388 11.40 -21.64 -21.30
CA CYS A 388 10.87 -20.49 -20.55
C CYS A 388 11.61 -20.30 -19.21
N LYS A 389 11.92 -21.39 -18.49
CA LYS A 389 12.71 -21.34 -17.25
C LYS A 389 14.08 -20.73 -17.46
N LYS A 390 14.81 -21.15 -18.50
CA LYS A 390 16.15 -20.62 -18.81
C LYS A 390 16.12 -19.14 -19.16
N GLU A 391 15.19 -18.73 -20.03
CA GLU A 391 15.04 -17.33 -20.39
C GLU A 391 14.63 -16.45 -19.17
N THR A 392 13.78 -16.98 -18.29
CA THR A 392 13.38 -16.30 -17.06
C THR A 392 14.52 -16.23 -16.06
N GLU A 393 15.34 -17.30 -15.94
CA GLU A 393 16.54 -17.34 -15.10
C GLU A 393 17.52 -16.21 -15.50
N GLU A 394 17.82 -16.08 -16.80
CA GLU A 394 18.70 -15.03 -17.31
C GLU A 394 18.17 -13.64 -16.98
N ARG A 395 16.86 -13.39 -17.15
CA ARG A 395 16.23 -12.10 -16.82
C ARG A 395 16.27 -11.80 -15.31
N VAL A 396 15.99 -12.81 -14.47
CA VAL A 396 16.03 -12.67 -13.00
C VAL A 396 17.44 -12.34 -12.55
N LEU A 397 18.45 -13.07 -13.03
CA LEU A 397 19.86 -12.83 -12.66
C LEU A 397 20.30 -11.42 -13.10
N SER A 398 20.01 -11.04 -14.33
CA SER A 398 20.32 -9.70 -14.83
C SER A 398 19.67 -8.61 -13.98
N PHE A 399 18.40 -8.79 -13.60
CA PHE A 399 17.67 -7.86 -12.73
C PHE A 399 18.28 -7.78 -11.32
N ILE A 400 18.63 -8.93 -10.73
CA ILE A 400 19.24 -8.98 -9.39
C ILE A 400 20.61 -8.30 -9.40
N HIS A 401 21.46 -8.55 -10.39
CA HIS A 401 22.78 -7.93 -10.50
C HIS A 401 22.67 -6.41 -10.62
N ASP A 402 21.76 -5.91 -11.48
CA ASP A 402 21.48 -4.47 -11.59
C ASP A 402 21.02 -3.87 -10.25
N MET A 403 20.14 -4.57 -9.55
CA MET A 403 19.67 -4.13 -8.23
C MET A 403 20.81 -4.14 -7.19
N GLN A 404 21.65 -5.17 -7.15
CA GLN A 404 22.79 -5.26 -6.22
C GLN A 404 23.80 -4.13 -6.46
N GLU A 405 24.10 -3.84 -7.72
CA GLU A 405 24.98 -2.72 -8.08
C GLU A 405 24.39 -1.37 -7.62
N LYS A 406 23.11 -1.13 -7.90
CA LYS A 406 22.41 0.07 -7.46
C LYS A 406 22.30 0.19 -5.94
N MET A 407 22.00 -0.92 -5.24
CA MET A 407 21.94 -0.95 -3.78
C MET A 407 23.29 -0.60 -3.16
N ALA A 408 24.40 -1.13 -3.69
CA ALA A 408 25.74 -0.80 -3.21
C ALA A 408 26.07 0.70 -3.44
N ALA A 409 25.63 1.27 -4.55
CA ALA A 409 25.87 2.67 -4.85
C ALA A 409 25.14 3.63 -3.89
N VAL A 410 23.99 3.23 -3.34
CA VAL A 410 23.14 4.08 -2.46
C VAL A 410 23.29 3.77 -0.96
N GLU A 411 24.16 2.83 -0.57
CA GLU A 411 24.31 2.42 0.83
C GLU A 411 24.67 3.59 1.75
N HIS A 412 25.43 4.57 1.25
CA HIS A 412 25.82 5.77 1.97
C HIS A 412 24.66 6.71 2.33
N LEU A 413 23.50 6.56 1.70
CA LEU A 413 22.28 7.35 1.96
C LEU A 413 21.46 6.81 3.14
N ILE A 414 21.79 5.62 3.64
CA ILE A 414 20.97 4.94 4.64
C ILE A 414 21.43 5.36 6.05
N GLU A 415 20.72 6.32 6.62
CA GLU A 415 20.85 6.71 8.03
C GLU A 415 19.98 5.79 8.91
N VAL A 416 20.54 5.23 10.00
CA VAL A 416 19.82 4.33 10.93
C VAL A 416 19.96 4.79 12.37
#